data_51b6794b646f1af53f2b1ef1e0308f54
#
_entry.id   51b6794b646f1af53f2b1ef1e0308f54
#
_cell.length_a   1.000
_cell.length_b   1.000
_cell.length_c   1.000
_cell.angle_alpha   90.00
_cell.angle_beta   90.00
_cell.angle_gamma   90.00
#
_symmetry.space_group_name_H-M   'P 1'
#
loop_
_entity.id
_entity.type
_entity.pdbx_description
1 polymer ?
#
loop_
_entity_poly.entity_id
_entity_poly.type
_entity_poly.pdbx_seq_one_letter_code
_entity_poly.pdbx_strand_id
1 'polypeptide(L)'
;MENQIIFNNQYVVSRIEENKISKNVKIIHELKQIAPLLSDIDLLKLYNKSISIHQSKIQGNGDFLENDILVGVLDKNNISYRKQVTINKSGIIVGFNEKKSKCYHIIDFVIGANIEVGKPISDFKVVSCKTTCRERWTQDDWSYTFIPKLYVLLTISDDYPPTARFREDETRKIITCFPKKKDDRIYKLNFEDLIGELQK
;
A
#
# COMPACT_ATOMS: atom_id res chain seq x y z
N MET A 1 1.41 45.78 -14.06
CA MET A 1 0.30 44.87 -14.46
C MET A 1 0.90 43.51 -14.57
N GLU A 2 0.77 42.70 -13.50
CA GLU A 2 1.19 41.32 -13.50
C GLU A 2 0.28 40.52 -14.43
N ASN A 3 0.88 39.86 -15.42
CA ASN A 3 0.19 38.92 -16.28
C ASN A 3 -0.29 37.74 -15.44
N GLN A 4 -1.51 37.79 -14.94
CA GLN A 4 -2.18 36.62 -14.40
C GLN A 4 -2.25 35.55 -15.49
N ILE A 5 -1.49 34.46 -15.36
CA ILE A 5 -1.63 33.29 -16.21
C ILE A 5 -3.00 32.69 -15.89
N ILE A 6 -3.96 32.95 -16.77
CA ILE A 6 -5.29 32.36 -16.68
C ILE A 6 -5.14 30.88 -17.04
N PHE A 7 -5.22 30.01 -16.05
CA PHE A 7 -5.29 28.57 -16.24
C PHE A 7 -6.63 28.21 -16.91
N ASN A 8 -6.70 28.27 -18.24
CA ASN A 8 -7.83 27.72 -18.95
C ASN A 8 -7.59 26.22 -19.26
N ASN A 9 -8.70 25.49 -19.50
CA ASN A 9 -8.62 24.05 -19.78
C ASN A 9 -7.73 23.74 -20.99
N GLN A 10 -7.68 24.59 -21.98
CA GLN A 10 -6.90 24.39 -23.20
C GLN A 10 -5.40 24.49 -22.93
N TYR A 11 -4.95 25.41 -22.06
CA TYR A 11 -3.56 25.49 -21.64
C TYR A 11 -3.15 24.23 -20.85
N VAL A 12 -3.98 23.78 -19.93
CA VAL A 12 -3.70 22.57 -19.13
C VAL A 12 -3.61 21.34 -20.02
N VAL A 13 -4.52 21.18 -20.99
CA VAL A 13 -4.51 20.05 -21.94
C VAL A 13 -3.24 20.08 -22.78
N SER A 14 -2.83 21.23 -23.34
CA SER A 14 -1.60 21.32 -24.13
C SER A 14 -0.36 20.96 -23.32
N ARG A 15 -0.26 21.40 -22.06
CA ARG A 15 0.86 21.06 -21.18
C ARG A 15 0.92 19.57 -20.82
N ILE A 16 -0.24 18.93 -20.66
CA ILE A 16 -0.31 17.46 -20.44
C ILE A 16 0.19 16.73 -21.68
N GLU A 17 -0.21 17.14 -22.88
CA GLU A 17 0.23 16.52 -24.14
C GLU A 17 1.72 16.70 -24.38
N GLU A 18 2.26 17.91 -24.19
CA GLU A 18 3.69 18.20 -24.28
C GLU A 18 4.51 17.31 -23.34
N ASN A 19 4.06 17.18 -22.08
CA ASN A 19 4.74 16.33 -21.12
C ASN A 19 4.69 14.85 -21.53
N LYS A 20 3.56 14.38 -22.06
CA LYS A 20 3.40 13.01 -22.55
C LYS A 20 4.32 12.74 -23.74
N ILE A 21 4.40 13.65 -24.69
CA ILE A 21 5.31 13.57 -25.85
C ILE A 21 6.77 13.52 -25.37
N SER A 22 7.17 14.43 -24.51
CA SER A 22 8.53 14.47 -23.94
C SER A 22 8.91 13.19 -23.23
N LYS A 23 8.01 12.60 -22.44
CA LYS A 23 8.24 11.31 -21.77
C LYS A 23 8.39 10.18 -22.78
N ASN A 24 7.56 10.12 -23.81
CA ASN A 24 7.64 9.10 -24.83
C ASN A 24 8.98 9.17 -25.61
N VAL A 25 9.41 10.37 -25.98
CA VAL A 25 10.71 10.58 -26.66
C VAL A 25 11.86 10.08 -25.80
N LYS A 26 11.87 10.39 -24.51
CA LYS A 26 12.90 9.91 -23.59
C LYS A 26 12.92 8.39 -23.48
N ILE A 27 11.74 7.77 -23.33
CA ILE A 27 11.60 6.31 -23.25
C ILE A 27 12.10 5.65 -24.54
N ILE A 28 11.70 6.16 -25.71
CA ILE A 28 12.15 5.64 -26.99
C ILE A 28 13.67 5.74 -27.09
N HIS A 29 14.26 6.87 -26.72
CA HIS A 29 15.71 7.07 -26.75
C HIS A 29 16.45 6.02 -25.92
N GLU A 30 16.03 5.76 -24.69
CA GLU A 30 16.65 4.75 -23.83
C GLU A 30 16.44 3.32 -24.34
N LEU A 31 15.24 3.00 -24.83
CA LEU A 31 14.96 1.67 -25.37
C LEU A 31 15.69 1.38 -26.69
N LYS A 32 15.96 2.39 -27.52
CA LYS A 32 16.78 2.26 -28.74
C LYS A 32 18.21 1.82 -28.46
N GLN A 33 18.75 2.11 -27.30
CA GLN A 33 20.09 1.63 -26.91
C GLN A 33 20.11 0.11 -26.71
N ILE A 34 18.98 -0.47 -26.30
CA ILE A 34 18.84 -1.91 -26.03
C ILE A 34 18.30 -2.66 -27.24
N ALA A 35 17.39 -2.06 -27.99
CA ALA A 35 16.73 -2.66 -29.14
C ALA A 35 16.69 -1.71 -30.36
N PRO A 36 17.85 -1.42 -30.98
CA PRO A 36 17.97 -0.40 -32.01
C PRO A 36 17.20 -0.71 -33.30
N LEU A 37 16.90 -1.98 -33.57
CA LEU A 37 16.21 -2.43 -34.78
C LEU A 37 14.69 -2.30 -34.71
N LEU A 38 14.08 -2.09 -33.51
CA LEU A 38 12.67 -1.94 -33.37
C LEU A 38 12.20 -0.53 -33.77
N SER A 39 11.02 -0.43 -34.37
CA SER A 39 10.41 0.87 -34.66
C SER A 39 10.03 1.57 -33.33
N ASP A 40 9.89 2.91 -33.39
CA ASP A 40 9.47 3.69 -32.22
C ASP A 40 8.09 3.27 -31.71
N ILE A 41 7.20 2.91 -32.64
CA ILE A 41 5.86 2.42 -32.32
C ILE A 41 5.92 1.09 -31.57
N ASP A 42 6.75 0.17 -32.01
CA ASP A 42 6.88 -1.14 -31.37
C ASP A 42 7.58 -1.03 -30.01
N LEU A 43 8.55 -0.14 -29.87
CA LEU A 43 9.19 0.17 -28.58
C LEU A 43 8.15 0.69 -27.57
N LEU A 44 7.27 1.61 -27.97
CA LEU A 44 6.21 2.11 -27.10
C LEU A 44 5.16 1.05 -26.78
N LYS A 45 4.80 0.19 -27.73
CA LYS A 45 3.89 -0.94 -27.46
C LYS A 45 4.50 -1.91 -26.47
N LEU A 46 5.77 -2.26 -26.63
CA LEU A 46 6.48 -3.16 -25.73
C LEU A 46 6.56 -2.57 -24.32
N TYR A 47 6.89 -1.30 -24.20
CA TYR A 47 6.95 -0.57 -22.93
C TYR A 47 5.60 -0.58 -22.23
N ASN A 48 4.52 -0.19 -22.93
CA ASN A 48 3.17 -0.17 -22.34
C ASN A 48 2.70 -1.58 -21.92
N LYS A 49 3.04 -2.60 -22.71
CA LYS A 49 2.73 -3.99 -22.36
C LYS A 49 3.51 -4.45 -21.12
N SER A 50 4.78 -4.08 -21.00
CA SER A 50 5.60 -4.40 -19.82
C SER A 50 5.07 -3.75 -18.55
N ILE A 51 4.60 -2.50 -18.62
CA ILE A 51 3.94 -1.82 -17.50
C ILE A 51 2.68 -2.56 -17.08
N SER A 52 1.83 -2.93 -18.05
CA SER A 52 0.59 -3.66 -17.77
C SER A 52 0.86 -5.00 -17.09
N ILE A 53 1.86 -5.76 -17.57
CA ILE A 53 2.28 -7.03 -16.95
C ILE A 53 2.82 -6.78 -15.54
N HIS A 54 3.63 -5.76 -15.34
CA HIS A 54 4.18 -5.42 -14.04
C HIS A 54 3.08 -5.03 -13.03
N GLN A 55 2.11 -4.21 -13.45
CA GLN A 55 0.96 -3.84 -12.60
C GLN A 55 0.11 -5.06 -12.23
N SER A 56 -0.18 -5.95 -13.19
CA SER A 56 -0.92 -7.19 -12.91
C SER A 56 -0.16 -8.09 -11.92
N LYS A 57 1.15 -8.18 -12.05
CA LYS A 57 1.99 -8.95 -11.12
C LYS A 57 1.99 -8.35 -9.71
N ILE A 58 2.05 -7.02 -9.58
CA ILE A 58 1.97 -6.34 -8.27
C ILE A 58 0.61 -6.62 -7.61
N GLN A 59 -0.47 -6.54 -8.36
CA GLN A 59 -1.81 -6.85 -7.86
C GLN A 59 -1.91 -8.31 -7.41
N GLY A 60 -1.45 -9.26 -8.23
CA GLY A 60 -1.43 -10.68 -7.86
C GLY A 60 -0.59 -10.97 -6.61
N ASN A 61 0.52 -10.26 -6.41
CA ASN A 61 1.31 -10.37 -5.19
C ASN A 61 0.55 -9.85 -3.94
N GLY A 62 -0.27 -8.79 -4.11
CA GLY A 62 -1.16 -8.29 -3.05
C GLY A 62 -2.18 -9.34 -2.64
N ASP A 63 -2.88 -9.88 -3.63
CA ASP A 63 -3.88 -10.94 -3.41
C ASP A 63 -3.27 -12.18 -2.75
N PHE A 64 -2.07 -12.59 -3.18
CA PHE A 64 -1.32 -13.70 -2.59
C PHE A 64 -0.96 -13.42 -1.12
N LEU A 65 -0.43 -12.23 -0.80
CA LEU A 65 -0.08 -11.86 0.56
C LEU A 65 -1.31 -11.85 1.49
N GLU A 66 -2.41 -11.31 1.03
CA GLU A 66 -3.64 -11.20 1.81
C GLU A 66 -4.36 -12.54 1.95
N ASN A 67 -4.61 -13.22 0.85
CA ASN A 67 -5.52 -14.36 0.80
C ASN A 67 -4.81 -15.70 1.03
N ASP A 68 -3.61 -15.89 0.49
CA ASP A 68 -2.92 -17.17 0.63
C ASP A 68 -2.03 -17.19 1.87
N ILE A 69 -1.30 -16.10 2.15
CA ILE A 69 -0.40 -16.06 3.31
C ILE A 69 -1.15 -15.68 4.57
N LEU A 70 -1.68 -14.45 4.67
CA LEU A 70 -2.24 -13.97 5.93
C LEU A 70 -3.50 -14.71 6.34
N VAL A 71 -4.47 -14.87 5.45
CA VAL A 71 -5.71 -15.62 5.72
C VAL A 71 -5.40 -17.06 6.11
N GLY A 72 -4.55 -17.74 5.33
CA GLY A 72 -4.16 -19.13 5.62
C GLY A 72 -3.52 -19.30 7.00
N VAL A 73 -2.71 -18.32 7.42
CA VAL A 73 -2.07 -18.31 8.76
C VAL A 73 -3.10 -18.02 9.86
N LEU A 74 -4.01 -17.06 9.67
CA LEU A 74 -5.03 -16.72 10.65
C LEU A 74 -6.00 -17.90 10.87
N ASP A 75 -6.49 -18.50 9.79
CA ASP A 75 -7.42 -19.64 9.84
C ASP A 75 -6.78 -20.86 10.50
N LYS A 76 -5.54 -21.20 10.15
CA LYS A 76 -4.80 -22.33 10.76
C LYS A 76 -4.62 -22.18 12.28
N ASN A 77 -4.54 -20.93 12.76
CA ASN A 77 -4.35 -20.64 14.18
C ASN A 77 -5.67 -20.25 14.89
N ASN A 78 -6.83 -20.40 14.24
CA ASN A 78 -8.15 -20.05 14.77
C ASN A 78 -8.24 -18.60 15.28
N ILE A 79 -7.57 -17.66 14.58
CA ILE A 79 -7.58 -16.24 14.91
C ILE A 79 -8.74 -15.58 14.17
N SER A 80 -9.68 -14.98 14.90
CA SER A 80 -10.81 -14.28 14.31
C SER A 80 -10.38 -12.96 13.68
N TYR A 81 -10.90 -12.66 12.49
CA TYR A 81 -10.60 -11.44 11.74
C TYR A 81 -11.77 -10.98 10.86
N ARG A 82 -11.71 -9.73 10.40
CA ARG A 82 -12.54 -9.17 9.33
C ARG A 82 -11.66 -8.45 8.32
N LYS A 83 -11.94 -8.68 7.03
CA LYS A 83 -11.28 -8.02 5.90
C LYS A 83 -12.01 -6.75 5.51
N GLN A 84 -11.26 -5.80 4.93
CA GLN A 84 -11.80 -4.59 4.30
C GLN A 84 -12.77 -3.84 5.22
N VAL A 85 -12.32 -3.56 6.44
CA VAL A 85 -13.12 -2.87 7.46
C VAL A 85 -13.09 -1.37 7.20
N THR A 86 -14.26 -0.77 7.05
CA THR A 86 -14.41 0.67 6.83
C THR A 86 -14.58 1.40 8.16
N ILE A 87 -13.74 2.39 8.43
CA ILE A 87 -13.85 3.29 9.60
C ILE A 87 -14.14 4.72 9.16
N ASN A 88 -14.86 5.47 10.00
CA ASN A 88 -15.11 6.89 9.82
C ASN A 88 -13.98 7.76 10.38
N LYS A 89 -14.12 9.10 10.30
CA LYS A 89 -13.15 10.08 10.83
C LYS A 89 -12.95 10.01 12.34
N SER A 90 -13.86 9.36 13.08
CA SER A 90 -13.76 9.16 14.53
C SER A 90 -13.20 7.79 14.91
N GLY A 91 -12.69 7.02 13.93
CA GLY A 91 -12.13 5.70 14.15
C GLY A 91 -13.18 4.62 14.49
N ILE A 92 -14.45 4.88 14.21
CA ILE A 92 -15.55 3.93 14.47
C ILE A 92 -15.76 3.08 13.21
N ILE A 93 -15.94 1.78 13.40
CA ILE A 93 -16.28 0.84 12.33
C ILE A 93 -17.70 1.15 11.84
N VAL A 94 -17.85 1.38 10.53
CA VAL A 94 -19.10 1.78 9.88
C VAL A 94 -19.55 0.82 8.79
N GLY A 95 -18.76 -0.19 8.45
CA GLY A 95 -19.10 -1.19 7.45
C GLY A 95 -17.96 -2.12 7.10
N PHE A 96 -18.25 -3.05 6.19
CA PHE A 96 -17.31 -4.05 5.71
C PHE A 96 -17.42 -4.13 4.18
N ASN A 97 -16.28 -4.21 3.48
CA ASN A 97 -16.20 -4.28 2.01
C ASN A 97 -16.93 -3.15 1.25
N GLU A 98 -17.17 -2.03 1.91
CA GLU A 98 -17.93 -0.93 1.33
C GLU A 98 -16.99 0.24 0.98
N LYS A 99 -16.96 0.64 -0.29
CA LYS A 99 -16.36 1.91 -0.72
C LYS A 99 -17.29 3.05 -0.32
N LYS A 100 -17.05 3.66 0.84
CA LYS A 100 -17.76 4.87 1.27
C LYS A 100 -17.01 6.13 0.82
N SER A 101 -17.55 7.30 1.08
CA SER A 101 -17.02 8.59 0.62
C SER A 101 -15.54 8.80 1.01
N LYS A 102 -14.89 9.84 0.46
CA LYS A 102 -13.49 10.24 0.75
C LYS A 102 -13.16 10.48 2.25
N CYS A 103 -14.17 10.49 3.11
CA CYS A 103 -14.02 10.68 4.55
C CYS A 103 -13.85 9.37 5.34
N TYR A 104 -13.81 8.25 4.66
CA TYR A 104 -13.71 6.93 5.28
C TYR A 104 -12.42 6.25 4.85
N HIS A 105 -11.83 5.50 5.79
CA HIS A 105 -10.64 4.69 5.54
C HIS A 105 -11.04 3.22 5.51
N ILE A 106 -10.40 2.46 4.64
CA ILE A 106 -10.56 1.00 4.56
C ILE A 106 -9.29 0.37 5.10
N ILE A 107 -9.46 -0.50 6.07
CA ILE A 107 -8.39 -1.26 6.72
C ILE A 107 -8.39 -2.67 6.14
N ASP A 108 -7.22 -3.15 5.71
CA ASP A 108 -7.09 -4.45 5.05
C ASP A 108 -7.59 -5.59 5.96
N PHE A 109 -7.08 -5.66 7.20
CA PHE A 109 -7.51 -6.66 8.21
C PHE A 109 -7.64 -6.04 9.59
N VAL A 110 -8.74 -6.34 10.25
CA VAL A 110 -8.96 -6.12 11.69
C VAL A 110 -8.99 -7.48 12.37
N ILE A 111 -8.24 -7.64 13.45
CA ILE A 111 -8.03 -8.90 14.16
C ILE A 111 -8.65 -8.81 15.54
N GLY A 112 -9.46 -9.80 15.89
CA GLY A 112 -10.12 -9.91 17.19
C GLY A 112 -11.50 -10.56 17.10
N ALA A 113 -12.10 -10.81 18.25
CA ALA A 113 -13.48 -11.29 18.34
C ALA A 113 -14.48 -10.11 18.29
N ASN A 114 -15.71 -10.40 17.86
CA ASN A 114 -16.82 -9.44 17.89
C ASN A 114 -16.54 -8.11 17.18
N ILE A 115 -15.95 -8.18 15.98
CA ILE A 115 -15.72 -7.01 15.12
C ILE A 115 -17.05 -6.61 14.50
N GLU A 116 -17.66 -5.52 14.99
CA GLU A 116 -19.02 -5.08 14.66
C GLU A 116 -19.06 -3.59 14.34
N VAL A 117 -20.05 -3.17 13.57
CA VAL A 117 -20.34 -1.75 13.31
C VAL A 117 -20.63 -1.05 14.63
N GLY A 118 -20.11 0.16 14.80
CA GLY A 118 -20.23 0.98 16.00
C GLY A 118 -19.06 0.84 16.99
N LYS A 119 -18.20 -0.16 16.85
CA LYS A 119 -17.05 -0.32 17.73
C LYS A 119 -15.85 0.53 17.27
N PRO A 120 -15.04 1.06 18.20
CA PRO A 120 -13.84 1.80 17.86
C PRO A 120 -12.69 0.87 17.41
N ILE A 121 -11.93 1.30 16.44
CA ILE A 121 -10.77 0.54 15.93
C ILE A 121 -9.69 0.35 17.00
N SER A 122 -9.62 1.23 17.99
CA SER A 122 -8.70 1.14 19.13
C SER A 122 -8.90 -0.11 19.99
N ASP A 123 -10.04 -0.79 19.88
CA ASP A 123 -10.32 -2.04 20.59
C ASP A 123 -9.70 -3.27 19.91
N PHE A 124 -9.16 -3.11 18.72
CA PHE A 124 -8.71 -4.21 17.87
C PHE A 124 -7.23 -4.08 17.48
N LYS A 125 -6.68 -5.18 17.00
CA LYS A 125 -5.41 -5.19 16.29
C LYS A 125 -5.67 -5.03 14.79
N VAL A 126 -4.70 -4.46 14.08
CA VAL A 126 -4.80 -4.16 12.66
C VAL A 126 -3.60 -4.72 11.92
N VAL A 127 -3.84 -5.34 10.77
CA VAL A 127 -2.79 -5.71 9.83
C VAL A 127 -3.08 -5.04 8.49
N SER A 128 -2.13 -4.25 8.01
CA SER A 128 -2.12 -3.68 6.66
C SER A 128 -1.13 -4.45 5.79
N CYS A 129 -1.55 -4.83 4.58
CA CYS A 129 -0.73 -5.60 3.65
C CYS A 129 -0.14 -4.71 2.57
N LYS A 130 1.19 -4.73 2.43
CA LYS A 130 1.90 -3.97 1.39
C LYS A 130 2.92 -4.87 0.69
N THR A 131 2.87 -4.94 -0.63
CA THR A 131 3.80 -5.78 -1.40
C THR A 131 5.21 -5.23 -1.48
N THR A 132 5.37 -3.93 -1.25
CA THR A 132 6.68 -3.23 -1.27
C THR A 132 6.77 -2.17 -0.18
N CYS A 133 7.99 -1.90 0.29
CA CYS A 133 8.29 -0.84 1.27
C CYS A 133 8.53 0.54 0.61
N ARG A 134 7.93 0.82 -0.56
CA ARG A 134 8.11 2.07 -1.30
C ARG A 134 7.09 3.15 -0.89
N GLU A 135 6.90 4.17 -1.71
CA GLU A 135 6.16 5.40 -1.46
C GLU A 135 4.75 5.28 -0.81
N ARG A 136 4.10 4.12 -0.94
CA ARG A 136 2.77 3.88 -0.36
C ARG A 136 2.77 3.39 1.09
N TRP A 137 3.94 3.31 1.69
CA TRP A 137 4.13 2.85 3.07
C TRP A 137 3.32 3.65 4.08
N THR A 138 3.14 4.94 3.85
CA THR A 138 2.48 5.89 4.76
C THR A 138 1.08 6.32 4.32
N GLN A 139 0.42 5.59 3.44
CA GLN A 139 -0.93 5.98 2.97
C GLN A 139 -2.03 5.85 4.05
N ASP A 140 -1.71 5.25 5.18
CA ASP A 140 -2.65 5.07 6.27
C ASP A 140 -2.58 6.25 7.26
N ASP A 141 -2.89 7.47 6.79
CA ASP A 141 -2.91 8.72 7.58
C ASP A 141 -3.83 8.63 8.81
N TRP A 142 -4.82 7.73 8.79
CA TRP A 142 -5.69 7.48 9.91
C TRP A 142 -4.96 7.01 11.16
N SER A 143 -3.83 6.31 11.03
CA SER A 143 -3.06 5.79 12.17
C SER A 143 -2.37 6.89 13.01
N TYR A 144 -2.34 8.13 12.56
CA TYR A 144 -1.97 9.27 13.40
C TYR A 144 -3.08 9.69 14.36
N THR A 145 -4.34 9.43 13.99
CA THR A 145 -5.52 9.87 14.75
C THR A 145 -6.06 8.77 15.65
N PHE A 146 -6.01 7.52 15.19
CA PHE A 146 -6.56 6.37 15.91
C PHE A 146 -5.48 5.32 16.06
N ILE A 147 -5.13 4.98 17.31
CA ILE A 147 -4.10 3.99 17.61
C ILE A 147 -4.81 2.67 17.95
N PRO A 148 -4.74 1.64 17.10
CA PRO A 148 -5.22 0.30 17.42
C PRO A 148 -4.37 -0.31 18.55
N LYS A 149 -4.85 -1.39 19.17
CA LYS A 149 -4.07 -2.13 20.19
C LYS A 149 -2.72 -2.59 19.66
N LEU A 150 -2.69 -2.99 18.41
CA LEU A 150 -1.49 -3.35 17.67
C LEU A 150 -1.69 -2.96 16.20
N TYR A 151 -0.68 -2.34 15.60
CA TYR A 151 -0.66 -2.10 14.16
C TYR A 151 0.53 -2.81 13.53
N VAL A 152 0.26 -3.79 12.68
CA VAL A 152 1.26 -4.52 11.92
C VAL A 152 1.18 -4.13 10.44
N LEU A 153 2.30 -3.74 9.90
CA LEU A 153 2.49 -3.55 8.47
C LEU A 153 3.18 -4.80 7.90
N LEU A 154 2.41 -5.66 7.25
CA LEU A 154 2.89 -6.92 6.68
C LEU A 154 3.39 -6.71 5.25
N THR A 155 4.59 -7.19 4.93
CA THR A 155 5.15 -7.09 3.57
C THR A 155 5.86 -8.36 3.14
N ILE A 156 5.84 -8.65 1.84
CA ILE A 156 6.67 -9.70 1.21
C ILE A 156 7.96 -9.14 0.63
N SER A 157 8.18 -7.83 0.74
CA SER A 157 9.41 -7.20 0.26
C SER A 157 10.61 -7.58 1.12
N ASP A 158 11.73 -7.88 0.48
CA ASP A 158 13.01 -8.02 1.15
C ASP A 158 13.74 -6.68 1.33
N ASP A 159 13.25 -5.62 0.69
CA ASP A 159 13.81 -4.29 0.79
C ASP A 159 13.43 -3.63 2.11
N TYR A 160 14.40 -3.02 2.77
CA TYR A 160 14.15 -2.17 3.93
C TYR A 160 13.54 -0.82 3.51
N PRO A 161 12.56 -0.30 4.25
CA PRO A 161 12.18 1.08 4.09
C PRO A 161 13.36 1.99 4.45
N PRO A 162 13.47 3.18 3.83
CA PRO A 162 14.49 4.16 4.18
C PRO A 162 14.48 4.50 5.67
N THR A 163 15.63 4.88 6.23
CA THR A 163 15.80 5.19 7.67
C THR A 163 14.77 6.19 8.20
N ALA A 164 14.36 7.17 7.38
CA ALA A 164 13.32 8.13 7.75
C ALA A 164 11.97 7.46 8.02
N ARG A 165 11.63 6.39 7.28
CA ARG A 165 10.39 5.62 7.47
C ARG A 165 10.42 4.78 8.75
N PHE A 166 11.56 4.27 9.14
CA PHE A 166 11.69 3.60 10.44
C PHE A 166 11.39 4.50 11.61
N ARG A 167 11.88 5.75 11.58
CA ARG A 167 11.58 6.74 12.62
C ARG A 167 10.09 7.07 12.67
N GLU A 168 9.45 7.11 11.52
CA GLU A 168 8.01 7.32 11.41
C GLU A 168 7.24 6.13 12.01
N ASP A 169 7.61 4.91 11.69
CA ASP A 169 7.00 3.69 12.24
C ASP A 169 7.16 3.63 13.77
N GLU A 170 8.34 3.97 14.30
CA GLU A 170 8.57 4.06 15.74
C GLU A 170 7.65 5.09 16.41
N THR A 171 7.51 6.28 15.80
CA THR A 171 6.63 7.34 16.32
C THR A 171 5.17 6.92 16.32
N ARG A 172 4.74 6.19 15.29
CA ARG A 172 3.36 5.73 15.10
C ARG A 172 3.08 4.38 15.79
N LYS A 173 4.08 3.75 16.39
CA LYS A 173 4.01 2.41 16.99
C LYS A 173 3.57 1.32 15.98
N ILE A 174 4.00 1.46 14.74
CA ILE A 174 3.74 0.48 13.68
C ILE A 174 4.85 -0.56 13.70
N ILE A 175 4.47 -1.83 13.78
CA ILE A 175 5.40 -2.94 13.68
C ILE A 175 5.45 -3.43 12.25
N THR A 176 6.62 -3.36 11.63
CA THR A 176 6.82 -3.89 10.29
C THR A 176 7.19 -5.36 10.33
N CYS A 177 6.40 -6.19 9.65
CA CYS A 177 6.58 -7.63 9.57
C CYS A 177 7.13 -8.03 8.19
N PHE A 178 8.31 -8.68 8.18
CA PHE A 178 9.04 -9.14 7.00
C PHE A 178 9.04 -10.67 6.89
N PRO A 179 9.28 -11.24 5.70
CA PRO A 179 9.40 -12.69 5.53
C PRO A 179 10.50 -13.32 6.36
N LYS A 180 11.62 -12.61 6.55
CA LYS A 180 12.78 -13.10 7.32
C LYS A 180 13.19 -12.08 8.35
N LYS A 181 13.65 -12.56 9.51
CA LYS A 181 14.23 -11.71 10.52
C LYS A 181 15.48 -11.02 9.97
N LYS A 182 15.49 -9.70 9.98
CA LYS A 182 16.60 -8.91 9.46
C LYS A 182 17.45 -8.25 10.55
N ASP A 183 16.83 -7.88 11.68
CA ASP A 183 17.51 -7.33 12.85
C ASP A 183 16.63 -7.40 14.11
N ASP A 184 17.16 -7.03 15.26
CA ASP A 184 16.49 -7.14 16.56
C ASP A 184 15.80 -5.85 17.02
N ARG A 185 15.48 -4.93 16.12
CA ARG A 185 14.77 -3.70 16.48
C ARG A 185 13.33 -3.98 16.92
N ILE A 186 12.88 -3.27 17.95
CA ILE A 186 11.55 -3.47 18.59
C ILE A 186 10.38 -3.41 17.60
N TYR A 187 10.48 -2.56 16.56
CA TYR A 187 9.42 -2.35 15.58
C TYR A 187 9.56 -3.23 14.33
N LYS A 188 10.27 -4.34 14.44
CA LYS A 188 10.45 -5.33 13.38
C LYS A 188 10.08 -6.71 13.83
N LEU A 189 9.30 -7.36 13.02
CA LEU A 189 8.79 -8.70 13.24
C LEU A 189 9.11 -9.56 12.02
N ASN A 190 9.25 -10.85 12.19
CA ASN A 190 9.25 -11.81 11.10
C ASN A 190 7.91 -12.56 11.05
N PHE A 191 7.67 -13.32 9.99
CA PHE A 191 6.43 -14.07 9.85
C PHE A 191 6.26 -15.16 10.92
N GLU A 192 7.35 -15.70 11.46
CA GLU A 192 7.30 -16.73 12.50
C GLU A 192 6.75 -16.14 13.81
N ASP A 193 7.13 -14.90 14.13
CA ASP A 193 6.71 -14.21 15.36
C ASP A 193 5.33 -13.56 15.25
N LEU A 194 4.82 -13.35 14.02
CA LEU A 194 3.56 -12.65 13.77
C LEU A 194 2.39 -13.21 14.56
N ILE A 195 2.25 -14.52 14.58
CA ILE A 195 1.14 -15.21 15.26
C ILE A 195 1.18 -14.96 16.75
N GLY A 196 2.36 -15.05 17.37
CA GLY A 196 2.52 -14.75 18.78
C GLY A 196 2.08 -13.32 19.14
N GLU A 197 2.38 -12.34 18.29
CA GLU A 197 1.92 -10.95 18.50
C GLU A 197 0.42 -10.77 18.28
N LEU A 198 -0.16 -11.49 17.33
CA LEU A 198 -1.60 -11.42 17.07
C LEU A 198 -2.44 -12.12 18.14
N GLN A 199 -1.90 -13.12 18.86
CA GLN A 199 -2.59 -13.87 19.93
C GLN A 199 -2.52 -13.20 21.30
N LYS A 200 -1.50 -12.38 21.60
CA LYS A 200 -1.41 -11.56 22.82
C LYS A 200 -2.58 -10.57 22.92
#